data_bdfd7f3e0df95b79f6a316c68087ad16
#
_entry.id   bdfd7f3e0df95b79f6a316c68087ad16
#
_cell.length_a   1.000
_cell.length_b   1.000
_cell.length_c   1.000
_cell.angle_alpha   90.00
_cell.angle_beta   90.00
_cell.angle_gamma   90.00
#
_symmetry.space_group_name_H-M   'P 1'
#
loop_
_entity.id
_entity.type
_entity.pdbx_description
1 polymer ?
#
loop_
_entity_poly.entity_id
_entity_poly.type
_entity_poly.pdbx_seq_one_letter_code
_entity_poly.pdbx_strand_id
1 'polypeptide(L)'
;VAEGRAVVFISHKLNEVMAISDRIVVLRGGQVVAQRHTAETSTRELANLMVGRALLEDIDKKQLEPGRPVLEIQALDALNDKKLPALKNLNLVVRQNEILGMAGISGNGQRELSEILFGLRDPTRGVIKINNTPLKFGSPSAAIKLKMARIPEDRMDTGLLMDLSVEENLILEDHASAEFQTWGLMKSKRIHRTSDELISAYSIATTGRDAVTRSLSGGNLQKVMLARELAGKPAVVIASQPTRGLDVGAMEYIHQRILQERERGAGILLISEDLDEVFALSDRIVVIYEGEIMGEAAGENASREQIGIWMSGVNLKVKQ
;
A
#
# COMPACT_ATOMS: atom_id res chain seq x y z
N VAL A 1 6.64 20.96 29.63
CA VAL A 1 7.92 20.74 30.33
C VAL A 1 8.34 22.00 31.11
N ALA A 2 8.16 23.21 30.58
CA ALA A 2 8.52 24.47 31.27
C ALA A 2 7.85 24.67 32.66
N GLU A 3 6.74 23.99 32.93
CA GLU A 3 6.04 24.01 34.22
C GLU A 3 6.45 22.91 35.18
N GLY A 4 7.57 22.23 34.96
CA GLY A 4 8.06 21.09 35.77
C GLY A 4 7.31 19.77 35.53
N ARG A 5 6.57 19.66 34.44
CA ARG A 5 5.88 18.41 34.06
C ARG A 5 6.77 17.55 33.20
N ALA A 6 6.75 16.21 33.40
CA ALA A 6 7.32 15.25 32.47
C ALA A 6 6.24 14.77 31.50
N VAL A 7 6.60 14.66 30.21
CA VAL A 7 5.73 14.13 29.15
C VAL A 7 6.37 12.86 28.60
N VAL A 8 5.61 11.78 28.57
CA VAL A 8 6.00 10.55 27.87
C VAL A 8 5.08 10.38 26.69
N PHE A 9 5.65 10.27 25.49
CA PHE A 9 4.87 9.99 24.31
C PHE A 9 5.45 8.80 23.55
N ILE A 10 4.61 8.03 22.90
CA ILE A 10 4.96 6.82 22.16
C ILE A 10 4.67 7.08 20.69
N SER A 11 5.72 6.99 19.86
CA SER A 11 5.60 7.15 18.42
C SER A 11 6.60 6.23 17.72
N HIS A 12 6.25 5.80 16.50
CA HIS A 12 7.17 5.15 15.58
C HIS A 12 7.67 6.12 14.50
N LYS A 13 7.15 7.34 14.46
CA LYS A 13 7.60 8.40 13.55
C LYS A 13 8.85 9.07 14.10
N LEU A 14 10.01 8.61 13.65
CA LEU A 14 11.31 9.02 14.20
C LEU A 14 11.57 10.53 14.04
N ASN A 15 11.08 11.16 12.99
CA ASN A 15 11.21 12.62 12.82
C ASN A 15 10.49 13.39 13.92
N GLU A 16 9.29 12.96 14.34
CA GLU A 16 8.57 13.55 15.46
C GLU A 16 9.32 13.33 16.78
N VAL A 17 9.82 12.09 16.99
CA VAL A 17 10.61 11.75 18.17
C VAL A 17 11.84 12.62 18.28
N MET A 18 12.61 12.78 17.20
CA MET A 18 13.81 13.62 17.16
C MET A 18 13.52 15.12 17.37
N ALA A 19 12.34 15.60 16.93
CA ALA A 19 12.00 17.01 17.00
C ALA A 19 11.58 17.48 18.40
N ILE A 20 10.96 16.60 19.21
CA ILE A 20 10.28 17.05 20.45
C ILE A 20 10.78 16.37 21.73
N SER A 21 11.55 15.28 21.65
CA SER A 21 12.00 14.57 22.86
C SER A 21 13.41 14.96 23.28
N ASP A 22 13.66 14.97 24.58
CA ASP A 22 15.00 15.17 25.17
C ASP A 22 15.75 13.83 25.29
N ARG A 23 14.98 12.78 25.62
CA ARG A 23 15.49 11.43 25.84
C ARG A 23 14.60 10.40 25.16
N ILE A 24 15.21 9.42 24.53
CA ILE A 24 14.56 8.39 23.76
C ILE A 24 14.83 7.02 24.38
N VAL A 25 13.78 6.23 24.53
CA VAL A 25 13.86 4.82 24.96
C VAL A 25 13.33 3.96 23.82
N VAL A 26 14.14 3.05 23.31
CA VAL A 26 13.77 2.13 22.25
C VAL A 26 13.27 0.83 22.84
N LEU A 27 12.03 0.47 22.50
CA LEU A 27 11.38 -0.79 22.89
C LEU A 27 11.31 -1.75 21.69
N ARG A 28 11.69 -3.01 21.91
CA ARG A 28 11.55 -4.09 20.92
C ARG A 28 11.21 -5.40 21.62
N GLY A 29 10.13 -6.07 21.16
CA GLY A 29 9.68 -7.31 21.77
C GLY A 29 9.33 -7.19 23.26
N GLY A 30 8.84 -6.04 23.70
CA GLY A 30 8.51 -5.77 25.10
C GLY A 30 9.69 -5.43 26.00
N GLN A 31 10.91 -5.34 25.44
CA GLN A 31 12.14 -5.05 26.19
C GLN A 31 12.75 -3.71 25.77
N VAL A 32 13.36 -3.00 26.72
CA VAL A 32 14.18 -1.81 26.44
C VAL A 32 15.51 -2.28 25.85
N VAL A 33 15.74 -1.96 24.58
CA VAL A 33 16.99 -2.34 23.86
C VAL A 33 18.02 -1.21 23.83
N ALA A 34 17.58 0.02 24.00
CA ALA A 34 18.48 1.18 24.05
C ALA A 34 17.83 2.37 24.78
N GLN A 35 18.70 3.25 25.30
CA GLN A 35 18.34 4.60 25.74
C GLN A 35 19.36 5.58 25.12
N ARG A 36 18.85 6.72 24.64
CA ARG A 36 19.69 7.77 23.99
C ARG A 36 19.21 9.14 24.41
N HIS A 37 20.13 10.09 24.43
CA HIS A 37 19.78 11.50 24.37
C HIS A 37 19.58 11.89 22.91
N THR A 38 18.59 12.71 22.64
CA THR A 38 18.23 13.09 21.26
C THR A 38 19.41 13.73 20.53
N ALA A 39 20.22 14.53 21.24
CA ALA A 39 21.41 15.17 20.68
C ALA A 39 22.55 14.19 20.31
N GLU A 40 22.52 12.94 20.80
CA GLU A 40 23.59 11.94 20.65
C GLU A 40 23.21 10.79 19.72
N THR A 41 22.07 10.86 19.06
CA THR A 41 21.56 9.81 18.19
C THR A 41 21.06 10.36 16.86
N SER A 42 20.70 9.46 15.96
CA SER A 42 20.11 9.79 14.66
C SER A 42 18.86 8.94 14.39
N THR A 43 18.01 9.43 13.51
CA THR A 43 16.84 8.68 13.00
C THR A 43 17.22 7.28 12.52
N ARG A 44 18.38 7.17 11.87
CA ARG A 44 18.91 5.90 11.34
C ARG A 44 19.34 4.95 12.46
N GLU A 45 20.06 5.43 13.46
CA GLU A 45 20.44 4.59 14.61
C GLU A 45 19.22 4.08 15.34
N LEU A 46 18.25 4.95 15.58
CA LEU A 46 17.00 4.57 16.24
C LEU A 46 16.23 3.52 15.41
N ALA A 47 16.12 3.69 14.10
CA ALA A 47 15.48 2.73 13.22
C ALA A 47 16.16 1.35 13.26
N ASN A 48 17.50 1.31 13.20
CA ASN A 48 18.27 0.07 13.32
C ASN A 48 18.04 -0.63 14.68
N LEU A 49 18.00 0.13 15.77
CA LEU A 49 17.73 -0.38 17.10
C LEU A 49 16.30 -0.95 17.24
N MET A 50 15.31 -0.29 16.62
CA MET A 50 13.93 -0.76 16.61
C MET A 50 13.78 -2.06 15.82
N VAL A 51 14.41 -2.18 14.67
CA VAL A 51 14.34 -3.37 13.80
C VAL A 51 15.26 -4.49 14.30
N GLY A 52 16.40 -4.13 14.93
CA GLY A 52 17.40 -5.07 15.44
C GLY A 52 18.41 -5.57 14.43
N ARG A 53 18.45 -4.96 13.26
CA ARG A 53 19.44 -5.14 12.19
C ARG A 53 19.66 -3.81 11.49
N ALA A 54 20.73 -3.70 10.73
CA ALA A 54 20.88 -2.57 9.84
C ALA A 54 19.71 -2.56 8.82
N LEU A 55 19.06 -1.41 8.72
CA LEU A 55 18.14 -1.14 7.63
C LEU A 55 18.95 -0.99 6.33
N LEU A 56 18.34 -1.31 5.21
CA LEU A 56 18.94 -1.01 3.92
C LEU A 56 19.09 0.50 3.81
N GLU A 57 20.30 0.95 3.43
CA GLU A 57 20.66 2.38 3.41
C GLU A 57 19.82 3.16 2.41
N ASP A 58 19.53 2.50 1.28
CA ASP A 58 18.66 2.99 0.23
C ASP A 58 17.73 1.84 -0.21
N ILE A 59 16.55 2.20 -0.61
CA ILE A 59 15.68 1.27 -1.31
C ILE A 59 16.37 0.96 -2.65
N ASP A 60 16.89 -0.27 -2.79
CA ASP A 60 17.52 -0.72 -4.04
C ASP A 60 16.47 -0.84 -5.14
N LYS A 61 16.14 0.30 -5.71
CA LYS A 61 15.18 0.41 -6.81
C LYS A 61 15.92 0.34 -8.14
N LYS A 62 15.82 -0.83 -8.79
CA LYS A 62 16.42 -1.02 -10.10
C LYS A 62 15.82 -0.07 -11.14
N GLN A 63 16.64 0.47 -11.99
CA GLN A 63 16.21 1.20 -13.17
C GLN A 63 15.57 0.20 -14.15
N LEU A 64 14.30 0.39 -14.49
CA LEU A 64 13.57 -0.44 -15.44
C LEU A 64 12.84 0.45 -16.43
N GLU A 65 12.84 0.05 -17.69
CA GLU A 65 12.05 0.73 -18.71
C GLU A 65 10.57 0.39 -18.55
N PRO A 66 9.67 1.40 -18.50
CA PRO A 66 8.25 1.16 -18.48
C PRO A 66 7.78 0.42 -19.73
N GLY A 67 7.04 -0.67 -19.53
CA GLY A 67 6.50 -1.46 -20.63
C GLY A 67 5.19 -0.93 -21.18
N ARG A 68 4.36 -1.86 -21.71
CA ARG A 68 3.02 -1.51 -22.24
C ARG A 68 2.08 -1.06 -21.11
N PRO A 69 1.03 -0.28 -21.42
CA PRO A 69 -0.05 0.01 -20.47
C PRO A 69 -0.70 -1.28 -19.94
N VAL A 70 -0.90 -1.35 -18.62
CA VAL A 70 -1.62 -2.46 -17.94
C VAL A 70 -2.87 -1.98 -17.22
N LEU A 71 -2.93 -0.71 -16.81
CA LEU A 71 -4.12 -0.04 -16.30
C LEU A 71 -4.31 1.25 -17.10
N GLU A 72 -5.48 1.42 -17.68
CA GLU A 72 -5.87 2.65 -18.38
C GLU A 72 -7.21 3.13 -17.83
N ILE A 73 -7.26 4.38 -17.41
CA ILE A 73 -8.46 5.07 -16.94
C ILE A 73 -8.72 6.25 -17.87
N GLN A 74 -9.93 6.35 -18.41
CA GLN A 74 -10.30 7.39 -19.37
C GLN A 74 -11.58 8.08 -18.94
N ALA A 75 -11.51 9.41 -18.78
CA ALA A 75 -12.61 10.31 -18.49
C ALA A 75 -13.50 9.83 -17.33
N LEU A 76 -12.89 9.37 -16.22
CA LEU A 76 -13.60 8.79 -15.08
C LEU A 76 -14.19 9.88 -14.19
N ASP A 77 -15.51 9.82 -14.01
CA ASP A 77 -16.26 10.66 -13.07
C ASP A 77 -16.90 9.78 -12.00
N ALA A 78 -16.90 10.24 -10.75
CA ALA A 78 -17.56 9.52 -9.65
C ALA A 78 -18.09 10.45 -8.59
N LEU A 79 -19.08 9.97 -7.84
CA LEU A 79 -19.63 10.64 -6.67
C LEU A 79 -19.17 9.96 -5.39
N ASN A 80 -19.00 10.74 -4.32
CA ASN A 80 -18.78 10.21 -2.98
C ASN A 80 -20.10 9.75 -2.31
N ASP A 81 -20.02 9.29 -1.06
CA ASP A 81 -21.17 8.79 -0.31
C ASP A 81 -22.25 9.87 -0.07
N LYS A 82 -21.85 11.17 -0.09
CA LYS A 82 -22.77 12.32 0.01
C LYS A 82 -23.33 12.76 -1.34
N LYS A 83 -23.11 12.00 -2.42
CA LYS A 83 -23.51 12.32 -3.80
C LYS A 83 -22.88 13.61 -4.35
N LEU A 84 -21.73 14.00 -3.82
CA LEU A 84 -20.94 15.13 -4.34
C LEU A 84 -19.85 14.60 -5.30
N PRO A 85 -19.44 15.37 -6.32
CA PRO A 85 -18.36 14.98 -7.21
C PRO A 85 -17.07 14.68 -6.44
N ALA A 86 -16.53 13.47 -6.62
CA ALA A 86 -15.30 13.00 -6.01
C ALA A 86 -14.18 12.75 -7.02
N LEU A 87 -14.54 12.36 -8.24
CA LEU A 87 -13.62 12.27 -9.39
C LEU A 87 -14.22 13.04 -10.54
N LYS A 88 -13.39 13.79 -11.27
CA LYS A 88 -13.78 14.68 -12.34
C LYS A 88 -12.86 14.49 -13.55
N ASN A 89 -13.38 13.82 -14.58
CA ASN A 89 -12.66 13.57 -15.83
C ASN A 89 -11.24 13.01 -15.64
N LEU A 90 -11.08 12.10 -14.66
CA LEU A 90 -9.77 11.55 -14.29
C LEU A 90 -9.25 10.66 -15.42
N ASN A 91 -8.02 10.93 -15.86
CA ASN A 91 -7.31 10.15 -16.86
C ASN A 91 -5.98 9.69 -16.26
N LEU A 92 -5.67 8.40 -16.37
CA LEU A 92 -4.50 7.80 -15.77
C LEU A 92 -4.04 6.58 -16.56
N VAL A 93 -2.73 6.38 -16.66
CA VAL A 93 -2.15 5.18 -17.26
C VAL A 93 -1.04 4.66 -16.35
N VAL A 94 -1.09 3.37 -16.00
CA VAL A 94 0.00 2.65 -15.33
C VAL A 94 0.56 1.61 -16.30
N ARG A 95 1.88 1.52 -16.38
CA ARG A 95 2.60 0.64 -17.31
C ARG A 95 3.19 -0.56 -16.59
N GLN A 96 3.57 -1.58 -17.33
CA GLN A 96 4.40 -2.68 -16.77
C GLN A 96 5.72 -2.12 -16.27
N ASN A 97 6.26 -2.73 -15.21
CA ASN A 97 7.53 -2.35 -14.57
C ASN A 97 7.51 -0.91 -14.02
N GLU A 98 6.34 -0.34 -13.78
CA GLU A 98 6.17 1.03 -13.30
C GLU A 98 5.43 1.07 -11.96
N ILE A 99 5.92 1.91 -11.05
CA ILE A 99 5.16 2.39 -9.90
C ILE A 99 4.75 3.82 -10.18
N LEU A 100 3.46 4.02 -10.43
CA LEU A 100 2.85 5.34 -10.47
C LEU A 100 2.41 5.74 -9.07
N GLY A 101 3.11 6.68 -8.46
CA GLY A 101 2.73 7.27 -7.17
C GLY A 101 1.63 8.30 -7.36
N MET A 102 0.54 8.17 -6.61
CA MET A 102 -0.51 9.18 -6.52
C MET A 102 -0.42 9.84 -5.16
N ALA A 103 0.09 11.07 -5.13
CA ALA A 103 0.13 11.91 -3.94
C ALA A 103 -1.14 12.76 -3.83
N GLY A 104 -1.57 13.04 -2.61
CA GLY A 104 -2.72 13.90 -2.33
C GLY A 104 -3.15 13.79 -0.88
N ILE A 105 -3.76 14.84 -0.35
CA ILE A 105 -4.33 14.85 1.00
C ILE A 105 -5.61 14.00 0.99
N SER A 106 -5.89 13.29 2.08
CA SER A 106 -7.10 12.48 2.22
C SER A 106 -8.38 13.25 1.86
N GLY A 107 -9.30 12.56 1.18
CA GLY A 107 -10.58 13.14 0.78
C GLY A 107 -10.59 13.80 -0.60
N ASN A 108 -9.51 13.70 -1.36
CA ASN A 108 -9.41 14.25 -2.72
C ASN A 108 -9.81 13.26 -3.84
N GLY A 109 -10.48 12.14 -3.51
CA GLY A 109 -10.96 11.17 -4.49
C GLY A 109 -10.18 9.84 -4.54
N GLN A 110 -9.08 9.71 -3.78
CA GLN A 110 -8.25 8.51 -3.76
C GLN A 110 -9.04 7.27 -3.33
N ARG A 111 -9.89 7.43 -2.30
CA ARG A 111 -10.74 6.35 -1.80
C ARG A 111 -11.74 5.90 -2.86
N GLU A 112 -12.45 6.83 -3.47
CA GLU A 112 -13.43 6.53 -4.51
C GLU A 112 -12.79 5.86 -5.71
N LEU A 113 -11.60 6.31 -6.12
CA LEU A 113 -10.81 5.65 -7.16
C LEU A 113 -10.48 4.20 -6.80
N SER A 114 -9.97 3.96 -5.59
CA SER A 114 -9.65 2.61 -5.13
C SER A 114 -10.89 1.71 -5.09
N GLU A 115 -12.00 2.21 -4.57
CA GLU A 115 -13.26 1.47 -4.48
C GLU A 115 -13.80 1.10 -5.88
N ILE A 116 -13.69 2.00 -6.87
CA ILE A 116 -14.08 1.71 -8.26
C ILE A 116 -13.19 0.63 -8.86
N LEU A 117 -11.88 0.75 -8.70
CA LEU A 117 -10.94 -0.24 -9.20
C LEU A 117 -11.16 -1.62 -8.58
N PHE A 118 -11.56 -1.68 -7.32
CA PHE A 118 -11.88 -2.94 -6.63
C PHE A 118 -13.30 -3.48 -6.93
N GLY A 119 -14.10 -2.74 -7.72
CA GLY A 119 -15.47 -3.11 -8.03
C GLY A 119 -16.45 -2.93 -6.87
N LEU A 120 -16.13 -2.09 -5.90
CA LEU A 120 -16.93 -1.77 -4.72
C LEU A 120 -17.82 -0.52 -4.92
N ARG A 121 -17.52 0.27 -5.95
CA ARG A 121 -18.26 1.49 -6.32
C ARG A 121 -18.40 1.56 -7.84
N ASP A 122 -19.53 2.05 -8.30
CA ASP A 122 -19.72 2.34 -9.72
C ASP A 122 -19.35 3.80 -10.02
N PRO A 123 -18.59 4.07 -11.10
CA PRO A 123 -18.40 5.43 -11.59
C PRO A 123 -19.68 5.94 -12.23
N THR A 124 -19.81 7.26 -12.38
CA THR A 124 -20.91 7.88 -13.10
C THR A 124 -20.63 7.98 -14.61
N ARG A 125 -19.34 8.02 -14.99
CA ARG A 125 -18.87 8.03 -16.39
C ARG A 125 -17.43 7.51 -16.45
N GLY A 126 -17.01 7.12 -17.63
CA GLY A 126 -15.64 6.74 -17.94
C GLY A 126 -15.47 5.27 -18.24
N VAL A 127 -14.25 4.90 -18.60
CA VAL A 127 -13.87 3.51 -18.93
C VAL A 127 -12.56 3.19 -18.22
N ILE A 128 -12.48 1.98 -17.70
CA ILE A 128 -11.25 1.42 -17.13
C ILE A 128 -10.91 0.15 -17.91
N LYS A 129 -9.66 -0.01 -18.29
CA LYS A 129 -9.15 -1.21 -18.95
C LYS A 129 -7.96 -1.77 -18.19
N ILE A 130 -7.94 -3.10 -18.04
CA ILE A 130 -6.83 -3.88 -17.52
C ILE A 130 -6.30 -4.77 -18.66
N ASN A 131 -5.04 -4.58 -19.05
CA ASN A 131 -4.46 -5.28 -20.21
C ASN A 131 -5.36 -5.21 -21.45
N ASN A 132 -5.83 -4.01 -21.83
CA ASN A 132 -6.80 -3.73 -22.91
C ASN A 132 -8.21 -4.34 -22.73
N THR A 133 -8.48 -5.07 -21.65
CA THR A 133 -9.80 -5.64 -21.36
C THR A 133 -10.61 -4.68 -20.49
N PRO A 134 -11.83 -4.29 -20.88
CA PRO A 134 -12.66 -3.43 -20.06
C PRO A 134 -12.99 -4.06 -18.71
N LEU A 135 -12.83 -3.29 -17.63
CA LEU A 135 -13.25 -3.67 -16.28
C LEU A 135 -14.76 -3.54 -16.16
N LYS A 136 -15.41 -4.61 -15.71
CA LYS A 136 -16.82 -4.55 -15.35
C LYS A 136 -16.97 -3.93 -13.97
N PHE A 137 -17.64 -2.80 -13.88
CA PHE A 137 -17.89 -2.11 -12.61
C PHE A 137 -18.83 -2.90 -11.69
N GLY A 138 -18.81 -2.57 -10.40
CA GLY A 138 -19.65 -3.22 -9.39
C GLY A 138 -19.39 -4.73 -9.21
N SER A 139 -18.20 -5.22 -9.60
CA SER A 139 -17.88 -6.65 -9.58
C SER A 139 -16.44 -6.92 -9.14
N PRO A 140 -16.19 -7.12 -7.84
CA PRO A 140 -14.86 -7.49 -7.34
C PRO A 140 -14.27 -8.73 -8.03
N SER A 141 -15.12 -9.73 -8.31
CA SER A 141 -14.65 -10.94 -9.02
C SER A 141 -14.18 -10.66 -10.45
N ALA A 142 -14.65 -9.60 -11.09
CA ALA A 142 -14.15 -9.21 -12.42
C ALA A 142 -12.74 -8.62 -12.31
N ALA A 143 -12.47 -7.82 -11.30
CA ALA A 143 -11.13 -7.27 -11.03
C ALA A 143 -10.12 -8.38 -10.75
N ILE A 144 -10.46 -9.34 -9.88
CA ILE A 144 -9.62 -10.51 -9.56
C ILE A 144 -9.33 -11.34 -10.82
N LYS A 145 -10.34 -11.63 -11.64
CA LYS A 145 -10.17 -12.38 -12.91
C LYS A 145 -9.24 -11.69 -13.90
N LEU A 146 -9.19 -10.36 -13.87
CA LEU A 146 -8.26 -9.57 -14.69
C LEU A 146 -6.87 -9.46 -14.08
N LYS A 147 -6.58 -10.23 -13.02
CA LYS A 147 -5.28 -10.22 -12.32
C LYS A 147 -4.95 -8.86 -11.71
N MET A 148 -5.92 -8.23 -11.09
CA MET A 148 -5.72 -7.04 -10.28
C MET A 148 -5.69 -7.43 -8.80
N ALA A 149 -4.62 -7.06 -8.11
CA ALA A 149 -4.46 -7.20 -6.67
C ALA A 149 -4.74 -5.88 -5.97
N ARG A 150 -5.19 -5.94 -4.73
CA ARG A 150 -5.49 -4.77 -3.91
C ARG A 150 -4.81 -4.84 -2.56
N ILE A 151 -4.23 -3.75 -2.15
CA ILE A 151 -3.73 -3.52 -0.80
C ILE A 151 -4.52 -2.33 -0.26
N PRO A 152 -5.63 -2.55 0.46
CA PRO A 152 -6.46 -1.46 0.97
C PRO A 152 -5.79 -0.75 2.13
N GLU A 153 -6.21 0.50 2.38
CA GLU A 153 -5.75 1.31 3.49
C GLU A 153 -6.08 0.68 4.84
N ASP A 154 -7.32 0.19 5.00
CA ASP A 154 -7.75 -0.50 6.22
C ASP A 154 -7.67 -2.02 6.04
N ARG A 155 -6.65 -2.60 6.67
CA ARG A 155 -6.41 -4.04 6.66
C ARG A 155 -7.39 -4.84 7.52
N MET A 156 -7.98 -4.20 8.54
CA MET A 156 -8.82 -4.89 9.53
C MET A 156 -10.29 -4.91 9.12
N ASP A 157 -10.78 -3.83 8.55
CA ASP A 157 -12.19 -3.71 8.16
C ASP A 157 -12.43 -4.14 6.71
N THR A 158 -11.48 -3.85 5.81
CA THR A 158 -11.65 -4.12 4.37
C THR A 158 -10.65 -5.10 3.80
N GLY A 159 -9.50 -5.29 4.47
CA GLY A 159 -8.42 -6.14 3.97
C GLY A 159 -8.58 -7.61 4.32
N LEU A 160 -8.88 -7.93 5.58
CA LEU A 160 -8.90 -9.30 6.10
C LEU A 160 -10.20 -9.59 6.86
N LEU A 161 -10.60 -10.86 6.89
CA LEU A 161 -11.68 -11.37 7.74
C LEU A 161 -11.09 -11.79 9.08
N MET A 162 -11.18 -10.91 10.08
CA MET A 162 -10.47 -11.02 11.35
C MET A 162 -10.86 -12.25 12.18
N ASP A 163 -12.08 -12.75 12.00
CA ASP A 163 -12.61 -13.93 12.72
C ASP A 163 -12.25 -15.26 12.05
N LEU A 164 -11.78 -15.22 10.81
CA LEU A 164 -11.31 -16.40 10.10
C LEU A 164 -9.85 -16.72 10.46
N SER A 165 -9.45 -17.96 10.17
CA SER A 165 -8.06 -18.40 10.31
C SER A 165 -7.15 -17.71 9.29
N VAL A 166 -5.84 -17.81 9.51
CA VAL A 166 -4.82 -17.37 8.55
C VAL A 166 -4.99 -18.11 7.23
N GLU A 167 -5.22 -19.42 7.26
CA GLU A 167 -5.46 -20.26 6.09
C GLU A 167 -6.64 -19.79 5.26
N GLU A 168 -7.80 -19.57 5.90
CA GLU A 168 -9.01 -19.12 5.22
C GLU A 168 -8.81 -17.75 4.57
N ASN A 169 -8.10 -16.83 5.22
CA ASN A 169 -7.77 -15.53 4.62
C ASN A 169 -6.83 -15.68 3.42
N LEU A 170 -5.83 -16.57 3.49
CA LEU A 170 -4.86 -16.76 2.41
C LEU A 170 -5.47 -17.29 1.11
N ILE A 171 -6.51 -18.15 1.20
CA ILE A 171 -7.16 -18.73 0.03
C ILE A 171 -8.46 -18.02 -0.37
N LEU A 172 -8.85 -16.97 0.35
CA LEU A 172 -10.18 -16.37 0.26
C LEU A 172 -10.61 -16.01 -1.18
N GLU A 173 -9.72 -15.43 -1.96
CA GLU A 173 -10.03 -15.01 -3.33
C GLU A 173 -10.06 -16.19 -4.33
N ASP A 174 -9.28 -17.22 -4.07
CA ASP A 174 -9.13 -18.39 -4.93
C ASP A 174 -9.92 -19.62 -4.48
N HIS A 175 -10.65 -19.53 -3.36
CA HIS A 175 -11.35 -20.68 -2.76
C HIS A 175 -12.27 -21.43 -3.75
N ALA A 176 -12.87 -20.70 -4.70
CA ALA A 176 -13.74 -21.27 -5.72
C ALA A 176 -13.00 -21.85 -6.93
N SER A 177 -11.67 -21.74 -6.98
CA SER A 177 -10.89 -22.24 -8.10
C SER A 177 -10.83 -23.78 -8.13
N ALA A 178 -10.60 -24.35 -9.31
CA ALA A 178 -10.38 -25.80 -9.47
C ALA A 178 -9.13 -26.30 -8.70
N GLU A 179 -8.25 -25.42 -8.27
CA GLU A 179 -7.11 -25.75 -7.42
C GLU A 179 -7.56 -26.16 -6.03
N PHE A 180 -8.49 -25.42 -5.41
CA PHE A 180 -8.89 -25.57 -4.01
C PHE A 180 -10.20 -26.32 -3.83
N GLN A 181 -11.03 -26.49 -4.88
CA GLN A 181 -12.27 -27.25 -4.79
C GLN A 181 -12.48 -28.18 -5.99
N THR A 182 -13.32 -29.20 -5.78
CA THR A 182 -13.90 -30.03 -6.83
C THR A 182 -15.34 -30.34 -6.45
N TRP A 183 -16.30 -30.01 -7.32
CA TRP A 183 -17.74 -30.25 -7.08
C TRP A 183 -18.27 -29.64 -5.77
N GLY A 184 -17.71 -28.48 -5.35
CA GLY A 184 -18.07 -27.82 -4.10
C GLY A 184 -17.37 -28.39 -2.85
N LEU A 185 -16.57 -29.45 -2.98
CA LEU A 185 -15.81 -30.03 -1.87
C LEU A 185 -14.40 -29.42 -1.83
N MET A 186 -14.04 -28.85 -0.69
CA MET A 186 -12.73 -28.24 -0.47
C MET A 186 -11.62 -29.30 -0.41
N LYS A 187 -10.52 -29.04 -1.08
CA LYS A 187 -9.32 -29.91 -1.11
C LYS A 187 -8.39 -29.57 0.05
N SER A 188 -8.75 -29.94 1.28
CA SER A 188 -8.06 -29.55 2.51
C SER A 188 -6.53 -29.77 2.43
N LYS A 189 -6.06 -30.92 1.92
CA LYS A 189 -4.62 -31.18 1.79
C LYS A 189 -3.90 -30.17 0.90
N ARG A 190 -4.56 -29.73 -0.19
CA ARG A 190 -4.00 -28.72 -1.09
C ARG A 190 -3.96 -27.35 -0.43
N ILE A 191 -5.07 -26.99 0.25
CA ILE A 191 -5.20 -25.74 0.98
C ILE A 191 -4.13 -25.65 2.08
N HIS A 192 -4.01 -26.67 2.93
CA HIS A 192 -3.01 -26.72 3.99
C HIS A 192 -1.60 -26.51 3.45
N ARG A 193 -1.24 -27.24 2.39
CA ARG A 193 0.07 -27.13 1.78
C ARG A 193 0.34 -25.71 1.23
N THR A 194 -0.61 -25.16 0.47
CA THR A 194 -0.46 -23.81 -0.10
C THR A 194 -0.35 -22.76 1.00
N SER A 195 -1.15 -22.88 2.07
CA SER A 195 -1.11 -21.94 3.19
C SER A 195 0.23 -22.01 3.94
N ASP A 196 0.76 -23.21 4.20
CA ASP A 196 2.07 -23.38 4.83
C ASP A 196 3.20 -22.81 3.94
N GLU A 197 3.14 -23.01 2.62
CA GLU A 197 4.06 -22.42 1.64
C GLU A 197 4.02 -20.88 1.67
N LEU A 198 2.81 -20.29 1.72
CA LEU A 198 2.64 -18.82 1.77
C LEU A 198 3.09 -18.24 3.11
N ILE A 199 2.76 -18.88 4.23
CA ILE A 199 3.22 -18.47 5.57
C ILE A 199 4.75 -18.39 5.60
N SER A 200 5.41 -19.39 5.05
CA SER A 200 6.88 -19.44 4.95
C SER A 200 7.43 -18.37 3.99
N ALA A 201 6.89 -18.28 2.76
CA ALA A 201 7.38 -17.38 1.71
C ALA A 201 7.24 -15.90 2.07
N TYR A 202 6.20 -15.55 2.84
CA TYR A 202 5.94 -14.19 3.31
C TYR A 202 6.42 -13.95 4.75
N SER A 203 7.08 -14.95 5.38
CA SER A 203 7.60 -14.84 6.74
C SER A 203 6.53 -14.35 7.73
N ILE A 204 5.33 -14.93 7.67
CA ILE A 204 4.22 -14.58 8.55
C ILE A 204 4.48 -15.23 9.91
N ALA A 205 4.67 -14.40 10.95
CA ALA A 205 4.81 -14.90 12.31
C ALA A 205 3.43 -15.24 12.89
N THR A 206 3.13 -16.53 12.95
CA THR A 206 1.89 -17.10 13.46
C THR A 206 2.17 -18.38 14.23
N THR A 207 1.25 -18.82 15.08
CA THR A 207 1.31 -20.12 15.76
C THR A 207 0.94 -21.29 14.84
N GLY A 208 0.44 -21.00 13.64
CA GLY A 208 0.07 -21.98 12.63
C GLY A 208 -0.98 -21.41 11.68
N ARG A 209 -1.29 -22.14 10.60
CA ARG A 209 -2.30 -21.74 9.61
C ARG A 209 -3.71 -21.64 10.20
N ASP A 210 -4.01 -22.43 11.25
CA ASP A 210 -5.31 -22.46 11.92
C ASP A 210 -5.48 -21.30 12.93
N ALA A 211 -4.44 -20.47 13.15
CA ALA A 211 -4.50 -19.35 14.08
C ALA A 211 -5.56 -18.34 13.61
N VAL A 212 -6.37 -17.84 14.54
CA VAL A 212 -7.35 -16.78 14.25
C VAL A 212 -6.62 -15.49 13.86
N THR A 213 -6.98 -14.91 12.74
CA THR A 213 -6.26 -13.77 12.13
C THR A 213 -6.15 -12.58 13.07
N ARG A 214 -7.17 -12.28 13.88
CA ARG A 214 -7.14 -11.18 14.85
C ARG A 214 -6.05 -11.28 15.92
N SER A 215 -5.48 -12.47 16.13
CA SER A 215 -4.41 -12.67 17.11
C SER A 215 -3.04 -12.19 16.62
N LEU A 216 -2.91 -11.85 15.34
CA LEU A 216 -1.66 -11.43 14.74
C LEU A 216 -1.37 -9.94 15.02
N SER A 217 -0.08 -9.59 15.05
CA SER A 217 0.34 -8.18 15.07
C SER A 217 0.03 -7.49 13.75
N GLY A 218 -0.08 -6.15 13.77
CA GLY A 218 -0.39 -5.35 12.57
C GLY A 218 0.54 -5.63 11.38
N GLY A 219 1.84 -5.82 11.61
CA GLY A 219 2.79 -6.20 10.55
C GLY A 219 2.52 -7.59 9.98
N ASN A 220 2.10 -8.56 10.81
CA ASN A 220 1.76 -9.91 10.32
C ASN A 220 0.39 -9.93 9.62
N LEU A 221 -0.59 -9.14 10.04
CA LEU A 221 -1.83 -8.93 9.30
C LEU A 221 -1.53 -8.42 7.88
N GLN A 222 -0.63 -7.44 7.77
CA GLN A 222 -0.22 -6.92 6.46
C GLN A 222 0.46 -7.99 5.59
N LYS A 223 1.30 -8.85 6.19
CA LYS A 223 1.94 -9.96 5.48
C LYS A 223 0.94 -11.01 4.99
N VAL A 224 -0.09 -11.33 5.77
CA VAL A 224 -1.20 -12.24 5.34
C VAL A 224 -1.91 -11.63 4.14
N MET A 225 -2.26 -10.34 4.19
CA MET A 225 -2.91 -9.64 3.09
C MET A 225 -2.02 -9.63 1.83
N LEU A 226 -0.74 -9.26 1.96
CA LEU A 226 0.21 -9.28 0.84
C LEU A 226 0.37 -10.69 0.26
N ALA A 227 0.43 -11.72 1.11
CA ALA A 227 0.55 -13.10 0.66
C ALA A 227 -0.65 -13.51 -0.21
N ARG A 228 -1.88 -13.19 0.22
CA ARG A 228 -3.08 -13.44 -0.56
C ARG A 228 -3.07 -12.69 -1.89
N GLU A 229 -2.86 -11.39 -1.85
CA GLU A 229 -2.98 -10.52 -3.01
C GLU A 229 -1.89 -10.77 -4.06
N LEU A 230 -0.65 -11.04 -3.63
CA LEU A 230 0.49 -11.12 -4.54
C LEU A 230 0.83 -12.54 -4.99
N ALA A 231 0.34 -13.59 -4.30
CA ALA A 231 0.61 -14.99 -4.67
C ALA A 231 0.14 -15.33 -6.10
N GLY A 232 -0.98 -14.74 -6.53
CA GLY A 232 -1.56 -14.90 -7.86
C GLY A 232 -0.75 -14.26 -9.00
N LYS A 233 0.38 -13.62 -8.71
CA LYS A 233 1.22 -12.87 -9.66
C LYS A 233 0.39 -11.86 -10.45
N PRO A 234 -0.15 -10.84 -9.81
CA PRO A 234 -1.03 -9.87 -10.44
C PRO A 234 -0.33 -9.09 -11.56
N ALA A 235 -1.11 -8.66 -12.55
CA ALA A 235 -0.63 -7.76 -13.60
C ALA A 235 -0.68 -6.28 -13.15
N VAL A 236 -1.61 -5.98 -12.25
CA VAL A 236 -1.80 -4.64 -11.68
C VAL A 236 -1.95 -4.77 -10.17
N VAL A 237 -1.26 -3.92 -9.43
CA VAL A 237 -1.40 -3.79 -7.97
C VAL A 237 -1.87 -2.38 -7.63
N ILE A 238 -2.96 -2.29 -6.90
CA ILE A 238 -3.44 -1.02 -6.32
C ILE A 238 -3.08 -1.03 -4.85
N ALA A 239 -2.11 -0.22 -4.45
CA ALA A 239 -1.64 -0.13 -3.09
C ALA A 239 -2.08 1.21 -2.48
N SER A 240 -3.07 1.18 -1.59
CA SER A 240 -3.58 2.36 -0.90
C SER A 240 -3.03 2.40 0.52
N GLN A 241 -2.21 3.41 0.83
CA GLN A 241 -1.60 3.61 2.15
C GLN A 241 -0.94 2.33 2.72
N PRO A 242 -0.12 1.59 1.94
CA PRO A 242 0.26 0.21 2.26
C PRO A 242 1.07 0.08 3.55
N THR A 243 1.71 1.16 4.01
CA THR A 243 2.56 1.16 5.22
C THR A 243 1.95 1.91 6.39
N ARG A 244 0.72 2.42 6.26
CA ARG A 244 0.07 3.22 7.31
C ARG A 244 -0.02 2.48 8.63
N GLY A 245 0.49 3.12 9.71
CA GLY A 245 0.43 2.59 11.07
C GLY A 245 1.31 1.36 11.31
N LEU A 246 2.36 1.16 10.53
CA LEU A 246 3.33 0.10 10.68
C LEU A 246 4.66 0.62 11.23
N ASP A 247 5.39 -0.27 11.87
CA ASP A 247 6.77 0.00 12.27
C ASP A 247 7.72 0.00 11.06
N VAL A 248 8.92 0.57 11.25
CA VAL A 248 9.91 0.75 10.18
C VAL A 248 10.30 -0.58 9.50
N GLY A 249 10.40 -1.67 10.27
CA GLY A 249 10.76 -2.97 9.71
C GLY A 249 9.67 -3.59 8.85
N ALA A 250 8.41 -3.40 9.24
CA ALA A 250 7.26 -3.81 8.43
C ALA A 250 7.13 -2.94 7.17
N MET A 251 7.37 -1.63 7.27
CA MET A 251 7.39 -0.72 6.11
C MET A 251 8.44 -1.16 5.07
N GLU A 252 9.69 -1.37 5.50
CA GLU A 252 10.77 -1.85 4.62
C GLU A 252 10.38 -3.15 3.91
N TYR A 253 9.80 -4.12 4.64
CA TYR A 253 9.35 -5.37 4.06
C TYR A 253 8.31 -5.17 2.95
N ILE A 254 7.32 -4.29 3.17
CA ILE A 254 6.27 -4.00 2.20
C ILE A 254 6.84 -3.32 0.96
N HIS A 255 7.71 -2.32 1.15
CA HIS A 255 8.40 -1.64 0.05
C HIS A 255 9.17 -2.63 -0.83
N GLN A 256 9.91 -3.55 -0.22
CA GLN A 256 10.60 -4.61 -0.96
C GLN A 256 9.65 -5.51 -1.75
N ARG A 257 8.50 -5.90 -1.17
CA ARG A 257 7.50 -6.72 -1.87
C ARG A 257 6.88 -5.97 -3.06
N ILE A 258 6.56 -4.69 -2.90
CA ILE A 258 6.06 -3.84 -3.98
C ILE A 258 7.09 -3.73 -5.11
N LEU A 259 8.36 -3.49 -4.79
CA LEU A 259 9.43 -3.45 -5.78
C LEU A 259 9.64 -4.79 -6.50
N GLN A 260 9.56 -5.91 -5.78
CA GLN A 260 9.63 -7.25 -6.39
C GLN A 260 8.51 -7.48 -7.41
N GLU A 261 7.27 -7.03 -7.10
CA GLU A 261 6.16 -7.14 -8.04
C GLU A 261 6.37 -6.25 -9.29
N ARG A 262 6.89 -5.02 -9.09
CA ARG A 262 7.29 -4.15 -10.20
C ARG A 262 8.36 -4.81 -11.07
N GLU A 263 9.41 -5.38 -10.48
CA GLU A 263 10.49 -6.07 -11.20
C GLU A 263 9.99 -7.31 -11.95
N ARG A 264 8.94 -7.96 -11.45
CA ARG A 264 8.30 -9.10 -12.09
C ARG A 264 7.44 -8.70 -13.30
N GLY A 265 7.19 -7.42 -13.52
CA GLY A 265 6.40 -6.92 -14.64
C GLY A 265 5.01 -6.41 -14.28
N ALA A 266 4.65 -6.34 -13.00
CA ALA A 266 3.40 -5.69 -12.61
C ALA A 266 3.48 -4.17 -12.79
N GLY A 267 2.35 -3.56 -13.12
CA GLY A 267 2.15 -2.12 -12.99
C GLY A 267 1.52 -1.82 -11.63
N ILE A 268 2.01 -0.81 -10.93
CA ILE A 268 1.58 -0.52 -9.56
C ILE A 268 1.06 0.92 -9.49
N LEU A 269 -0.16 1.08 -8.97
CA LEU A 269 -0.68 2.37 -8.55
C LEU A 269 -0.52 2.46 -7.03
N LEU A 270 0.44 3.25 -6.58
CA LEU A 270 0.70 3.54 -5.18
C LEU A 270 -0.02 4.83 -4.79
N ILE A 271 -1.02 4.73 -3.94
CA ILE A 271 -1.76 5.87 -3.39
C ILE A 271 -1.26 6.09 -1.97
N SER A 272 -0.60 7.22 -1.71
CA SER A 272 -0.06 7.50 -0.39
C SER A 272 -0.10 9.00 -0.06
N GLU A 273 -0.37 9.31 1.21
CA GLU A 273 -0.23 10.65 1.79
C GLU A 273 1.21 10.91 2.28
N ASP A 274 1.97 9.84 2.47
CA ASP A 274 3.37 9.93 2.87
C ASP A 274 4.25 10.22 1.64
N LEU A 275 4.70 11.46 1.54
CA LEU A 275 5.56 11.88 0.43
C LEU A 275 6.91 11.15 0.43
N ASP A 276 7.43 10.74 1.59
CA ASP A 276 8.68 9.98 1.66
C ASP A 276 8.51 8.62 0.98
N GLU A 277 7.38 7.94 1.23
CA GLU A 277 7.01 6.68 0.55
C GLU A 277 6.83 6.90 -0.95
N VAL A 278 6.09 7.94 -1.35
CA VAL A 278 5.85 8.26 -2.77
C VAL A 278 7.17 8.51 -3.50
N PHE A 279 8.06 9.34 -2.96
CA PHE A 279 9.35 9.65 -3.57
C PHE A 279 10.30 8.46 -3.62
N ALA A 280 10.27 7.62 -2.58
CA ALA A 280 11.16 6.47 -2.49
C ALA A 280 10.82 5.36 -3.51
N LEU A 281 9.53 5.16 -3.79
CA LEU A 281 9.07 4.02 -4.58
C LEU A 281 8.70 4.37 -6.03
N SER A 282 8.20 5.59 -6.28
CA SER A 282 7.56 5.90 -7.56
C SER A 282 8.54 6.16 -8.69
N ASP A 283 8.23 5.67 -9.87
CA ASP A 283 8.92 6.00 -11.12
C ASP A 283 8.36 7.29 -11.71
N ARG A 284 7.08 7.52 -11.49
CA ARG A 284 6.34 8.71 -11.91
C ARG A 284 5.34 9.07 -10.80
N ILE A 285 5.14 10.35 -10.57
CA ILE A 285 4.27 10.88 -9.52
C ILE A 285 3.19 11.73 -10.15
N VAL A 286 1.95 11.46 -9.80
CA VAL A 286 0.79 12.32 -10.09
C VAL A 286 0.23 12.88 -8.79
N VAL A 287 -0.36 14.05 -8.83
CA VAL A 287 -1.02 14.66 -7.68
C VAL A 287 -2.49 14.81 -7.97
N ILE A 288 -3.32 14.32 -7.05
CA ILE A 288 -4.77 14.48 -7.11
C ILE A 288 -5.21 15.55 -6.10
N TYR A 289 -6.08 16.46 -6.55
CA TYR A 289 -6.73 17.46 -5.71
C TYR A 289 -8.17 17.66 -6.19
N GLU A 290 -9.14 17.61 -5.28
CA GLU A 290 -10.58 17.73 -5.56
C GLU A 290 -11.09 16.87 -6.74
N GLY A 291 -10.52 15.67 -6.90
CA GLY A 291 -10.90 14.70 -7.93
C GLY A 291 -10.25 14.90 -9.29
N GLU A 292 -9.33 15.83 -9.42
CA GLU A 292 -8.63 16.14 -10.68
C GLU A 292 -7.11 15.90 -10.53
N ILE A 293 -6.45 15.53 -11.63
CA ILE A 293 -4.98 15.45 -11.67
C ILE A 293 -4.42 16.86 -11.87
N MET A 294 -3.69 17.35 -10.87
CA MET A 294 -3.09 18.70 -10.89
C MET A 294 -1.79 18.76 -11.66
N GLY A 295 -1.05 17.68 -11.69
CA GLY A 295 0.22 17.60 -12.39
C GLY A 295 0.83 16.21 -12.32
N GLU A 296 1.88 16.02 -13.12
CA GLU A 296 2.65 14.79 -13.25
C GLU A 296 4.13 15.12 -13.36
N ALA A 297 4.97 14.33 -12.70
CA ALA A 297 6.43 14.46 -12.76
C ALA A 297 7.09 13.08 -12.79
N ALA A 298 8.25 12.97 -13.46
CA ALA A 298 9.12 11.80 -13.32
C ALA A 298 9.69 11.77 -11.90
N GLY A 299 9.71 10.58 -11.25
CA GLY A 299 10.09 10.46 -9.84
C GLY A 299 11.45 11.07 -9.50
N GLU A 300 12.45 10.80 -10.33
CA GLU A 300 13.81 11.34 -10.18
C GLU A 300 13.93 12.87 -10.36
N ASN A 301 12.99 13.49 -11.08
CA ASN A 301 12.96 14.92 -11.35
C ASN A 301 11.88 15.66 -10.54
N ALA A 302 11.11 14.95 -9.73
CA ALA A 302 10.04 15.55 -8.95
C ALA A 302 10.60 16.34 -7.77
N SER A 303 10.25 17.62 -7.66
CA SER A 303 10.60 18.41 -6.48
C SER A 303 9.49 18.34 -5.43
N ARG A 304 9.88 18.20 -4.15
CA ARG A 304 8.91 18.18 -3.03
C ARG A 304 8.09 19.46 -2.98
N GLU A 305 8.71 20.59 -3.29
CA GLU A 305 8.02 21.88 -3.34
C GLU A 305 6.93 21.89 -4.41
N GLN A 306 7.25 21.41 -5.62
CA GLN A 306 6.30 21.33 -6.72
C GLN A 306 5.12 20.40 -6.40
N ILE A 307 5.39 19.22 -5.84
CA ILE A 307 4.36 18.27 -5.41
C ILE A 307 3.48 18.93 -4.31
N GLY A 308 4.08 19.61 -3.33
CA GLY A 308 3.36 20.33 -2.29
C GLY A 308 2.45 21.44 -2.82
N ILE A 309 2.90 22.18 -3.81
CA ILE A 309 2.11 23.21 -4.49
C ILE A 309 0.88 22.57 -5.18
N TRP A 310 1.06 21.50 -5.94
CA TRP A 310 -0.06 20.79 -6.57
C TRP A 310 -1.03 20.20 -5.54
N MET A 311 -0.53 19.68 -4.42
CA MET A 311 -1.38 19.18 -3.32
C MET A 311 -2.20 20.26 -2.63
N SER A 312 -1.81 21.53 -2.71
CA SER A 312 -2.58 22.68 -2.21
C SER A 312 -3.62 23.20 -3.20
N GLY A 313 -3.76 22.58 -4.38
CA GLY A 313 -4.71 22.99 -5.41
C GLY A 313 -4.21 24.15 -6.29
N VAL A 314 -2.99 24.61 -6.08
CA VAL A 314 -2.40 25.66 -6.90
C VAL A 314 -1.87 25.07 -8.20
N ASN A 315 -2.57 25.33 -9.29
CA ASN A 315 -2.16 24.92 -10.63
C ASN A 315 -1.21 25.99 -11.21
N LEU A 316 0.10 25.75 -11.11
CA LEU A 316 1.08 26.55 -11.80
C LEU A 316 1.07 26.16 -13.32
N LYS A 317 -0.03 26.34 -14.00
CA LYS A 317 0.02 26.47 -15.47
C LYS A 317 0.83 27.72 -15.74
N VAL A 318 2.10 27.53 -16.02
CA VAL A 318 2.97 28.57 -16.58
C VAL A 318 2.22 29.16 -17.77
N LYS A 319 1.86 30.43 -17.67
CA LYS A 319 1.46 31.18 -18.83
C LYS A 319 2.65 31.16 -19.81
N GLN A 320 2.53 30.37 -20.86
CA GLN A 320 3.36 30.52 -22.05
C GLN A 320 3.01 31.81 -22.77
#